data_634e7f52ffc0447394a49055b98fc37a
#
_entry.id   634e7f52ffc0447394a49055b98fc37a
#
_cell.length_a   1.000
_cell.length_b   1.000
_cell.length_c   1.000
_cell.angle_alpha   90.00
_cell.angle_beta   90.00
_cell.angle_gamma   90.00
#
_symmetry.space_group_name_H-M   'P 1'
#
loop_
_entity.id
_entity.type
_entity.pdbx_description
1 polymer ?
#
loop_
_entity_poly.entity_id
_entity_poly.type
_entity_poly.pdbx_seq_one_letter_code
_entity_poly.pdbx_strand_id
1 'polypeptide(L)'
;MTISRLSLRTFDFSDQVRFAELSGDYNALHLDPLLARRELFGEPVVHGIHAAAWLLESWLTKHPILTPNKFSRLEASFPAPIRLGRAIEARLISERGGDEPSAVLEAWDGAQRLARLEVTLTPVTNQIDLKETRSSTITQPRFVALESMGEERGEVELYLSAALAEEEFPLLSRGLTKCSFGELLALTRLVGMVCPGARSIFSALHIAESDTNARSSLSYQVTRVVPSFSAVKLAVEGPQIRGVLDTFYRPLPESQPSCAELSASISPAIFKGQVALVIGGSR
;
A
#
# COMPACT_ATOMS: atom_id res chain seq x y z
N MET A 1 -29.36 5.49 -5.84
CA MET A 1 -28.06 5.17 -6.48
C MET A 1 -27.97 3.66 -6.60
N THR A 2 -27.75 3.15 -7.80
CA THR A 2 -27.65 1.70 -8.02
C THR A 2 -26.17 1.32 -7.92
N ILE A 3 -25.79 0.56 -6.90
CA ILE A 3 -24.43 -0.01 -6.80
C ILE A 3 -24.26 -0.99 -7.98
N SER A 4 -23.20 -0.79 -8.77
CA SER A 4 -22.90 -1.67 -9.89
C SER A 4 -21.57 -2.40 -9.68
N ARG A 5 -21.56 -3.69 -9.99
CA ARG A 5 -20.34 -4.50 -10.02
C ARG A 5 -19.52 -4.11 -11.26
N LEU A 6 -18.23 -3.77 -11.04
CA LEU A 6 -17.29 -3.45 -12.09
C LEU A 6 -16.55 -4.70 -12.59
N SER A 7 -15.92 -5.42 -11.67
CA SER A 7 -15.11 -6.60 -11.97
C SER A 7 -15.03 -7.55 -10.76
N LEU A 8 -14.50 -8.73 -11.01
CA LEU A 8 -14.11 -9.71 -9.98
C LEU A 8 -12.65 -10.08 -10.23
N ARG A 9 -11.84 -10.11 -9.20
CA ARG A 9 -10.42 -10.52 -9.27
C ARG A 9 -10.07 -11.42 -8.12
N THR A 10 -9.25 -12.42 -8.40
CA THR A 10 -8.54 -13.21 -7.41
C THR A 10 -7.06 -12.85 -7.52
N PHE A 11 -6.51 -12.24 -6.49
CA PHE A 11 -5.08 -11.93 -6.45
C PHE A 11 -4.31 -13.16 -6.04
N ASP A 12 -3.20 -13.43 -6.72
CA ASP A 12 -2.26 -14.49 -6.35
C ASP A 12 -0.89 -13.91 -5.93
N PHE A 13 0.04 -14.79 -5.59
CA PHE A 13 1.37 -14.38 -5.17
C PHE A 13 2.17 -13.74 -6.31
N SER A 14 1.99 -14.22 -7.55
CA SER A 14 2.68 -13.66 -8.71
C SER A 14 2.23 -12.22 -9.01
N ASP A 15 0.96 -11.90 -8.75
CA ASP A 15 0.46 -10.52 -8.83
C ASP A 15 1.24 -9.58 -7.89
N GLN A 16 1.57 -10.05 -6.67
CA GLN A 16 2.30 -9.22 -5.71
C GLN A 16 3.76 -9.04 -6.13
N VAL A 17 4.38 -10.07 -6.72
CA VAL A 17 5.74 -9.96 -7.25
C VAL A 17 5.80 -8.94 -8.39
N ARG A 18 4.90 -9.02 -9.37
CA ARG A 18 4.83 -8.06 -10.48
C ARG A 18 4.54 -6.64 -10.00
N PHE A 19 3.62 -6.49 -9.06
CA PHE A 19 3.33 -5.18 -8.48
C PHE A 19 4.53 -4.60 -7.72
N ALA A 20 5.30 -5.43 -7.01
CA ALA A 20 6.53 -5.01 -6.35
C ALA A 20 7.60 -4.56 -7.35
N GLU A 21 7.73 -5.24 -8.49
CA GLU A 21 8.62 -4.82 -9.58
C GLU A 21 8.21 -3.46 -10.15
N LEU A 22 6.92 -3.25 -10.39
CA LEU A 22 6.38 -1.99 -10.89
C LEU A 22 6.52 -0.86 -9.86
N SER A 23 6.11 -1.07 -8.62
CA SER A 23 6.04 -0.04 -7.58
C SER A 23 7.37 0.21 -6.87
N GLY A 24 8.23 -0.83 -6.80
CA GLY A 24 9.43 -0.84 -5.95
C GLY A 24 9.12 -1.06 -4.46
N ASP A 25 7.93 -1.52 -4.12
CA ASP A 25 7.56 -1.90 -2.75
C ASP A 25 7.79 -3.41 -2.54
N TYR A 26 8.96 -3.74 -2.00
CA TYR A 26 9.37 -5.11 -1.69
C TYR A 26 9.15 -5.47 -0.22
N ASN A 27 8.18 -4.86 0.45
CA ASN A 27 7.91 -5.18 1.85
C ASN A 27 7.56 -6.67 2.02
N ALA A 28 8.28 -7.34 2.92
CA ALA A 28 8.15 -8.77 3.15
C ALA A 28 6.73 -9.20 3.61
N LEU A 29 5.91 -8.28 4.13
CA LEU A 29 4.50 -8.52 4.43
C LEU A 29 3.71 -9.03 3.20
N HIS A 30 4.13 -8.62 2.00
CA HIS A 30 3.48 -8.97 0.74
C HIS A 30 4.18 -10.11 0.00
N LEU A 31 5.49 -10.30 0.24
CA LEU A 31 6.37 -11.13 -0.60
C LEU A 31 7.05 -12.29 0.13
N ASP A 32 6.98 -12.35 1.46
CA ASP A 32 7.59 -13.44 2.23
C ASP A 32 6.53 -14.20 3.04
N PRO A 33 6.08 -15.39 2.56
CA PRO A 33 5.09 -16.19 3.26
C PRO A 33 5.53 -16.67 4.66
N LEU A 34 6.84 -16.86 4.87
CA LEU A 34 7.35 -17.31 6.17
C LEU A 34 7.32 -16.17 7.19
N LEU A 35 7.70 -14.96 6.77
CA LEU A 35 7.61 -13.78 7.60
C LEU A 35 6.14 -13.40 7.84
N ALA A 36 5.34 -13.29 6.79
CA ALA A 36 3.94 -12.90 6.89
C ALA A 36 3.11 -13.84 7.78
N ARG A 37 3.45 -15.15 7.82
CA ARG A 37 2.83 -16.12 8.74
C ARG A 37 3.03 -15.76 10.21
N ARG A 38 4.12 -15.10 10.56
CA ARG A 38 4.46 -14.67 11.93
C ARG A 38 3.95 -13.27 12.26
N GLU A 39 3.44 -12.57 11.26
CA GLU A 39 2.94 -11.22 11.38
C GLU A 39 1.42 -11.17 11.60
N LEU A 40 0.88 -9.96 11.75
CA LEU A 40 -0.52 -9.69 12.15
C LEU A 40 -1.58 -10.44 11.33
N PHE A 41 -1.35 -10.60 10.02
CA PHE A 41 -2.36 -11.18 9.13
C PHE A 41 -2.24 -12.70 8.96
N GLY A 42 -1.11 -13.31 9.37
CA GLY A 42 -0.86 -14.75 9.29
C GLY A 42 -0.55 -15.29 7.91
N GLU A 43 -0.57 -14.46 6.88
CA GLU A 43 -0.28 -14.77 5.48
C GLU A 43 0.06 -13.51 4.69
N PRO A 44 0.67 -13.60 3.48
CA PRO A 44 0.85 -12.46 2.61
C PRO A 44 -0.48 -11.82 2.22
N VAL A 45 -0.48 -10.50 2.12
CA VAL A 45 -1.67 -9.72 1.75
C VAL A 45 -1.37 -8.82 0.55
N VAL A 46 -2.40 -8.41 -0.17
CA VAL A 46 -2.29 -7.49 -1.31
C VAL A 46 -1.84 -6.10 -0.82
N HIS A 47 -0.94 -5.46 -1.58
CA HIS A 47 -0.58 -4.06 -1.33
C HIS A 47 -1.82 -3.16 -1.44
N GLY A 48 -2.00 -2.23 -0.51
CA GLY A 48 -3.16 -1.31 -0.53
C GLY A 48 -3.25 -0.52 -1.85
N ILE A 49 -2.13 0.01 -2.34
CA ILE A 49 -2.08 0.75 -3.61
C ILE A 49 -2.30 -0.17 -4.84
N HIS A 50 -1.93 -1.46 -4.76
CA HIS A 50 -2.29 -2.43 -5.81
C HIS A 50 -3.82 -2.57 -5.92
N ALA A 51 -4.50 -2.68 -4.78
CA ALA A 51 -5.97 -2.73 -4.76
C ALA A 51 -6.58 -1.43 -5.29
N ALA A 52 -6.04 -0.26 -4.93
CA ALA A 52 -6.49 1.03 -5.43
C ALA A 52 -6.29 1.15 -6.95
N ALA A 53 -5.13 0.76 -7.47
CA ALA A 53 -4.85 0.75 -8.90
C ALA A 53 -5.81 -0.19 -9.66
N TRP A 54 -6.07 -1.39 -9.13
CA TRP A 54 -7.06 -2.32 -9.71
C TRP A 54 -8.48 -1.76 -9.71
N LEU A 55 -8.90 -1.07 -8.65
CA LEU A 55 -10.21 -0.41 -8.61
C LEU A 55 -10.34 0.67 -9.69
N LEU A 56 -9.30 1.51 -9.84
CA LEU A 56 -9.23 2.52 -10.89
C LEU A 56 -9.26 1.90 -12.28
N GLU A 57 -8.44 0.89 -12.54
CA GLU A 57 -8.41 0.14 -13.80
C GLU A 57 -9.78 -0.44 -14.14
N SER A 58 -10.46 -1.02 -13.14
CA SER A 58 -11.80 -1.58 -13.28
C SER A 58 -12.86 -0.52 -13.63
N TRP A 59 -12.74 0.69 -13.08
CA TRP A 59 -13.60 1.82 -13.42
C TRP A 59 -13.34 2.29 -14.85
N LEU A 60 -12.08 2.47 -15.22
CA LEU A 60 -11.68 2.91 -16.58
C LEU A 60 -12.05 1.91 -17.68
N THR A 61 -12.23 0.63 -17.36
CA THR A 61 -12.75 -0.35 -18.31
C THR A 61 -14.15 0.00 -18.83
N LYS A 62 -14.98 0.61 -17.96
CA LYS A 62 -16.33 1.05 -18.35
C LYS A 62 -16.36 2.51 -18.82
N HIS A 63 -15.41 3.30 -18.39
CA HIS A 63 -15.33 4.74 -18.66
C HIS A 63 -13.92 5.11 -19.16
N PRO A 64 -13.52 4.70 -20.39
CA PRO A 64 -12.19 4.96 -20.91
C PRO A 64 -11.91 6.46 -20.97
N ILE A 65 -10.80 6.89 -20.38
CA ILE A 65 -10.31 8.26 -20.47
C ILE A 65 -9.28 8.30 -21.60
N LEU A 66 -9.53 9.15 -22.60
CA LEU A 66 -8.73 9.22 -23.83
C LEU A 66 -7.57 10.25 -23.75
N THR A 67 -7.57 11.09 -22.71
CA THR A 67 -6.54 12.12 -22.50
C THR A 67 -5.86 11.87 -21.17
N PRO A 68 -4.54 12.12 -21.05
CA PRO A 68 -3.85 11.99 -19.77
C PRO A 68 -4.40 12.94 -18.71
N ASN A 69 -4.62 12.41 -17.52
CA ASN A 69 -5.14 13.13 -16.37
C ASN A 69 -4.17 13.08 -15.19
N LYS A 70 -4.34 14.01 -14.25
CA LYS A 70 -3.74 13.96 -12.92
C LYS A 70 -4.82 13.81 -11.86
N PHE A 71 -4.44 13.41 -10.67
CA PHE A 71 -5.34 13.41 -9.52
C PHE A 71 -5.55 14.85 -9.04
N SER A 72 -6.78 15.37 -9.13
CA SER A 72 -7.14 16.57 -8.38
C SER A 72 -7.54 16.23 -6.95
N ARG A 73 -8.09 15.03 -6.73
CA ARG A 73 -8.35 14.46 -5.41
C ARG A 73 -8.22 12.93 -5.47
N LEU A 74 -7.56 12.36 -4.47
CA LEU A 74 -7.50 10.92 -4.27
C LEU A 74 -7.56 10.62 -2.77
N GLU A 75 -8.61 9.94 -2.34
CA GLU A 75 -8.74 9.44 -0.98
C GLU A 75 -8.91 7.93 -1.01
N ALA A 76 -8.15 7.22 -0.21
CA ALA A 76 -8.29 5.78 -0.07
C ALA A 76 -8.22 5.36 1.38
N SER A 77 -8.94 4.30 1.72
CA SER A 77 -8.85 3.63 3.03
C SER A 77 -8.86 2.12 2.86
N PHE A 78 -8.07 1.45 3.71
CA PHE A 78 -7.85 0.01 3.69
C PHE A 78 -8.19 -0.59 5.06
N PRO A 79 -9.50 -0.69 5.41
CA PRO A 79 -9.94 -1.10 6.76
C PRO A 79 -9.68 -2.58 7.07
N ALA A 80 -9.44 -3.41 6.05
CA ALA A 80 -9.15 -4.82 6.22
C ALA A 80 -8.17 -5.32 5.13
N PRO A 81 -7.35 -6.35 5.44
CA PRO A 81 -6.41 -6.91 4.46
C PRO A 81 -7.14 -7.63 3.33
N ILE A 82 -6.66 -7.48 2.11
CA ILE A 82 -7.06 -8.33 1.00
C ILE A 82 -6.16 -9.57 1.00
N ARG A 83 -6.75 -10.74 1.23
CA ARG A 83 -6.05 -12.02 1.27
C ARG A 83 -5.88 -12.60 -0.13
N LEU A 84 -4.75 -13.25 -0.36
CA LEU A 84 -4.51 -13.95 -1.64
C LEU A 84 -5.47 -15.14 -1.81
N GLY A 85 -5.79 -15.48 -3.06
CA GLY A 85 -6.68 -16.59 -3.38
C GLY A 85 -8.17 -16.35 -3.11
N ARG A 86 -8.56 -15.16 -2.62
CA ARG A 86 -9.97 -14.78 -2.43
C ARG A 86 -10.50 -14.03 -3.64
N ALA A 87 -11.75 -14.31 -3.99
CA ALA A 87 -12.46 -13.59 -5.05
C ALA A 87 -12.99 -12.26 -4.52
N ILE A 88 -12.38 -11.16 -4.97
CA ILE A 88 -12.68 -9.80 -4.53
C ILE A 88 -13.51 -9.10 -5.60
N GLU A 89 -14.60 -8.49 -5.18
CA GLU A 89 -15.50 -7.75 -6.03
C GLU A 89 -15.20 -6.25 -6.01
N ALA A 90 -14.99 -5.65 -7.21
CA ALA A 90 -14.94 -4.20 -7.37
C ALA A 90 -16.35 -3.66 -7.62
N ARG A 91 -16.76 -2.66 -6.84
CA ARG A 91 -18.07 -2.01 -6.92
C ARG A 91 -17.93 -0.52 -7.20
N LEU A 92 -18.74 -0.03 -8.12
CA LEU A 92 -18.97 1.40 -8.30
C LEU A 92 -20.14 1.83 -7.42
N ILE A 93 -19.87 2.75 -6.52
CA ILE A 93 -20.86 3.28 -5.58
C ILE A 93 -21.53 4.52 -6.16
N SER A 94 -20.73 5.41 -6.74
CA SER A 94 -21.18 6.61 -7.42
C SER A 94 -20.14 7.10 -8.41
N GLU A 95 -20.58 7.82 -9.42
CA GLU A 95 -19.70 8.47 -10.39
C GLU A 95 -20.32 9.76 -10.91
N ARG A 96 -19.46 10.63 -11.42
CA ARG A 96 -19.81 11.83 -12.17
C ARG A 96 -18.87 11.91 -13.37
N GLY A 97 -19.44 12.06 -14.55
CA GLY A 97 -18.71 12.33 -15.79
C GLY A 97 -18.41 13.81 -15.97
N GLY A 98 -17.98 14.21 -17.17
CA GLY A 98 -17.64 15.59 -17.54
C GLY A 98 -16.15 15.83 -17.58
N ASP A 99 -15.74 17.11 -17.53
CA ASP A 99 -14.33 17.50 -17.67
C ASP A 99 -13.47 17.05 -16.47
N GLU A 100 -14.08 16.89 -15.31
CA GLU A 100 -13.44 16.35 -14.10
C GLU A 100 -14.17 15.10 -13.63
N PRO A 101 -13.93 13.95 -14.29
CA PRO A 101 -14.58 12.70 -13.93
C PRO A 101 -14.20 12.27 -12.51
N SER A 102 -15.20 11.81 -11.76
CA SER A 102 -15.00 11.36 -10.40
C SER A 102 -15.77 10.06 -10.12
N ALA A 103 -15.24 9.25 -9.20
CA ALA A 103 -15.87 8.00 -8.79
C ALA A 103 -15.62 7.68 -7.32
N VAL A 104 -16.55 6.94 -6.75
CA VAL A 104 -16.40 6.25 -5.47
C VAL A 104 -16.44 4.75 -5.74
N LEU A 105 -15.35 4.08 -5.42
CA LEU A 105 -15.10 2.67 -5.72
C LEU A 105 -14.85 1.90 -4.42
N GLU A 106 -15.27 0.66 -4.36
CA GLU A 106 -15.04 -0.20 -3.19
C GLU A 106 -14.64 -1.61 -3.60
N ALA A 107 -13.75 -2.24 -2.80
CA ALA A 107 -13.40 -3.65 -2.89
C ALA A 107 -14.08 -4.43 -1.77
N TRP A 108 -14.68 -5.57 -2.10
CA TRP A 108 -15.47 -6.39 -1.17
C TRP A 108 -15.12 -7.88 -1.25
N ASP A 109 -15.03 -8.54 -0.08
CA ASP A 109 -15.08 -10.00 0.07
C ASP A 109 -16.41 -10.34 0.75
N GLY A 110 -17.37 -10.85 -0.01
CA GLY A 110 -18.72 -11.09 0.48
C GLY A 110 -19.37 -9.83 1.07
N ALA A 111 -19.54 -9.80 2.39
CA ALA A 111 -20.13 -8.68 3.14
C ALA A 111 -19.08 -7.74 3.76
N GLN A 112 -17.78 -8.05 3.65
CA GLN A 112 -16.71 -7.25 4.22
C GLN A 112 -16.15 -6.28 3.20
N ARG A 113 -16.17 -4.98 3.51
CA ARG A 113 -15.45 -3.96 2.73
C ARG A 113 -13.97 -3.98 3.09
N LEU A 114 -13.13 -4.12 2.06
CA LEU A 114 -11.67 -4.24 2.20
C LEU A 114 -10.94 -2.98 1.80
N ALA A 115 -11.48 -2.23 0.82
CA ALA A 115 -10.94 -0.94 0.42
C ALA A 115 -12.08 -0.01 -0.03
N ARG A 116 -11.86 1.30 0.11
CA ARG A 116 -12.69 2.36 -0.44
C ARG A 116 -11.79 3.40 -1.08
N LEU A 117 -12.16 3.85 -2.27
CA LEU A 117 -11.43 4.83 -3.04
C LEU A 117 -12.40 5.91 -3.52
N GLU A 118 -12.05 7.17 -3.29
CA GLU A 118 -12.71 8.33 -3.89
C GLU A 118 -11.70 9.06 -4.75
N VAL A 119 -12.01 9.25 -6.02
CA VAL A 119 -11.11 9.84 -7.00
C VAL A 119 -11.80 10.95 -7.78
N THR A 120 -11.06 12.02 -8.05
CA THR A 120 -11.39 13.03 -9.06
C THR A 120 -10.17 13.25 -9.93
N LEU A 121 -10.37 13.22 -11.23
CA LEU A 121 -9.31 13.39 -12.23
C LEU A 121 -9.51 14.73 -12.97
N THR A 122 -8.39 15.36 -13.34
CA THR A 122 -8.37 16.61 -14.11
C THR A 122 -7.47 16.42 -15.35
N PRO A 123 -7.93 16.77 -16.55
CA PRO A 123 -7.12 16.72 -17.76
C PRO A 123 -5.85 17.59 -17.67
N VAL A 124 -4.76 17.11 -18.22
CA VAL A 124 -3.47 17.80 -18.22
C VAL A 124 -2.95 17.99 -19.64
N THR A 125 -2.54 19.21 -19.97
CA THR A 125 -1.90 19.54 -21.25
C THR A 125 -0.39 19.38 -21.23
N ASN A 126 0.25 19.63 -20.07
CA ASN A 126 1.69 19.53 -19.90
C ASN A 126 2.04 18.27 -19.10
N GLN A 127 2.86 17.41 -19.70
CA GLN A 127 3.33 16.21 -19.02
C GLN A 127 4.70 16.45 -18.40
N ILE A 128 4.91 15.88 -17.22
CA ILE A 128 6.21 15.80 -16.55
C ILE A 128 6.78 14.44 -16.88
N ASP A 129 7.95 14.42 -17.53
CA ASP A 129 8.65 13.17 -17.82
C ASP A 129 9.30 12.62 -16.55
N LEU A 130 9.15 11.31 -16.36
CA LEU A 130 9.81 10.56 -15.30
C LEU A 130 10.87 9.63 -15.92
N LYS A 131 11.84 9.25 -15.09
CA LYS A 131 12.78 8.19 -15.43
C LYS A 131 12.05 6.86 -15.60
N GLU A 132 12.50 6.05 -16.56
CA GLU A 132 11.97 4.70 -16.79
C GLU A 132 12.46 3.69 -15.74
N THR A 133 13.61 3.97 -15.13
CA THR A 133 14.22 3.10 -14.14
C THR A 133 14.64 3.87 -12.90
N ARG A 134 14.66 3.18 -11.77
CA ARG A 134 15.19 3.76 -10.53
C ARG A 134 16.72 3.89 -10.57
N SER A 135 17.21 4.93 -9.90
CA SER A 135 18.66 5.15 -9.75
C SER A 135 19.31 4.19 -8.77
N SER A 136 18.54 3.65 -7.82
CA SER A 136 19.05 2.71 -6.80
C SER A 136 18.13 1.50 -6.64
N THR A 137 18.71 0.31 -6.43
CA THR A 137 17.96 -0.92 -6.18
C THR A 137 17.78 -1.11 -4.68
N ILE A 138 16.84 -0.40 -4.06
CA ILE A 138 16.44 -0.68 -2.68
C ILE A 138 15.50 -1.88 -2.71
N THR A 139 16.01 -3.05 -2.31
CA THR A 139 15.23 -4.30 -2.24
C THR A 139 14.88 -4.68 -0.80
N GLN A 140 15.46 -4.00 0.17
CA GLN A 140 15.19 -4.25 1.59
C GLN A 140 14.56 -3.01 2.23
N PRO A 141 13.41 -3.17 2.90
CA PRO A 141 12.77 -2.09 3.62
C PRO A 141 13.65 -1.59 4.78
N ARG A 142 13.66 -0.26 4.99
CA ARG A 142 14.30 0.33 6.16
C ARG A 142 13.59 -0.11 7.43
N PHE A 143 14.37 -0.34 8.47
CA PHE A 143 13.86 -0.49 9.83
C PHE A 143 13.98 0.87 10.53
N VAL A 144 12.85 1.49 10.85
CA VAL A 144 12.80 2.75 11.58
C VAL A 144 12.26 2.47 12.98
N ALA A 145 13.02 2.82 14.01
CA ALA A 145 12.58 2.66 15.40
C ALA A 145 11.46 3.66 15.73
N LEU A 146 10.50 3.25 16.55
CA LEU A 146 9.35 4.09 16.88
C LEU A 146 9.76 5.37 17.62
N GLU A 147 10.82 5.30 18.41
CA GLU A 147 11.38 6.42 19.19
C GLU A 147 11.94 7.53 18.30
N SER A 148 12.54 7.17 17.17
CA SER A 148 13.08 8.13 16.19
C SER A 148 12.11 8.49 15.06
N MET A 149 10.96 7.81 14.98
CA MET A 149 9.99 7.94 13.88
C MET A 149 9.52 9.39 13.68
N GLY A 150 9.37 10.16 14.76
CA GLY A 150 8.91 11.56 14.71
C GLY A 150 9.85 12.52 13.99
N GLU A 151 11.12 12.16 13.81
CA GLU A 151 12.14 12.98 13.15
C GLU A 151 12.29 12.62 11.65
N GLU A 152 11.63 11.56 11.20
CA GLU A 152 11.77 11.05 9.84
C GLU A 152 11.21 12.02 8.80
N ARG A 153 12.07 12.35 7.85
CA ARG A 153 11.80 13.18 6.68
C ARG A 153 12.79 12.85 5.57
N GLY A 154 12.40 13.11 4.34
CA GLY A 154 13.28 12.84 3.20
C GLY A 154 12.52 12.90 1.89
N GLU A 155 13.09 12.24 0.90
CA GLU A 155 12.54 12.19 -0.45
C GLU A 155 12.57 10.77 -1.00
N VAL A 156 11.59 10.45 -1.84
CA VAL A 156 11.50 9.21 -2.61
C VAL A 156 11.56 9.56 -4.08
N GLU A 157 12.50 8.97 -4.82
CA GLU A 157 12.64 9.17 -6.25
C GLU A 157 11.36 8.77 -7.00
N LEU A 158 10.92 9.58 -7.95
CA LEU A 158 9.84 9.24 -8.86
C LEU A 158 10.40 8.58 -10.12
N TYR A 159 9.86 7.43 -10.47
CA TYR A 159 10.12 6.73 -11.72
C TYR A 159 8.90 5.90 -12.11
N LEU A 160 8.79 5.55 -13.38
CA LEU A 160 7.75 4.67 -13.91
C LEU A 160 8.31 3.85 -15.07
N SER A 161 8.34 2.54 -14.95
CA SER A 161 8.56 1.66 -16.10
C SER A 161 7.30 1.63 -16.95
N ALA A 162 7.35 2.28 -18.11
CA ALA A 162 6.21 2.35 -19.02
C ALA A 162 5.78 0.94 -19.49
N ALA A 163 6.73 0.04 -19.71
CA ALA A 163 6.46 -1.34 -20.14
C ALA A 163 5.68 -2.12 -19.07
N LEU A 164 6.15 -2.10 -17.82
CA LEU A 164 5.46 -2.79 -16.71
C LEU A 164 4.10 -2.13 -16.40
N ALA A 165 4.02 -0.80 -16.50
CA ALA A 165 2.77 -0.07 -16.30
C ALA A 165 1.71 -0.43 -17.35
N GLU A 166 2.08 -0.52 -18.62
CA GLU A 166 1.19 -0.92 -19.70
C GLU A 166 0.78 -2.40 -19.60
N GLU A 167 1.66 -3.28 -19.10
CA GLU A 167 1.37 -4.70 -18.89
C GLU A 167 0.36 -4.91 -17.75
N GLU A 168 0.59 -4.27 -16.59
CA GLU A 168 -0.20 -4.51 -15.38
C GLU A 168 -1.48 -3.65 -15.31
N PHE A 169 -1.44 -2.42 -15.83
CA PHE A 169 -2.52 -1.44 -15.76
C PHE A 169 -2.62 -0.61 -17.05
N PRO A 170 -3.02 -1.22 -18.18
CA PRO A 170 -3.02 -0.57 -19.48
C PRO A 170 -3.91 0.67 -19.57
N LEU A 171 -5.04 0.72 -18.86
CA LEU A 171 -5.93 1.88 -18.90
C LEU A 171 -5.44 3.00 -17.99
N LEU A 172 -4.88 2.68 -16.83
CA LEU A 172 -4.21 3.69 -15.99
C LEU A 172 -3.00 4.29 -16.70
N SER A 173 -2.21 3.45 -17.37
CA SER A 173 -1.03 3.89 -18.12
C SER A 173 -1.38 4.88 -19.23
N ARG A 174 -2.56 4.78 -19.83
CA ARG A 174 -3.07 5.70 -20.87
C ARG A 174 -3.85 6.87 -20.30
N GLY A 175 -4.62 6.64 -19.23
CA GLY A 175 -5.53 7.61 -18.63
C GLY A 175 -4.88 8.58 -17.64
N LEU A 176 -3.73 8.22 -17.07
CA LEU A 176 -2.97 9.10 -16.17
C LEU A 176 -1.69 9.62 -16.83
N THR A 177 -1.21 10.78 -16.38
CA THR A 177 0.15 11.21 -16.70
C THR A 177 1.15 10.22 -16.08
N LYS A 178 2.33 10.07 -16.71
CA LYS A 178 3.42 9.27 -16.12
C LYS A 178 3.74 9.72 -14.68
N CYS A 179 3.72 11.04 -14.47
CA CYS A 179 3.96 11.63 -13.15
C CYS A 179 2.92 11.19 -12.12
N SER A 180 1.62 11.34 -12.39
CA SER A 180 0.57 10.93 -11.46
C SER A 180 0.61 9.44 -11.15
N PHE A 181 0.88 8.60 -12.16
CA PHE A 181 1.00 7.17 -11.91
C PHE A 181 2.27 6.85 -11.10
N GLY A 182 3.41 7.48 -11.43
CA GLY A 182 4.65 7.35 -10.66
C GLY A 182 4.51 7.81 -9.21
N GLU A 183 3.78 8.91 -8.98
CA GLU A 183 3.47 9.39 -7.62
C GLU A 183 2.60 8.39 -6.85
N LEU A 184 1.56 7.84 -7.47
CA LEU A 184 0.72 6.80 -6.84
C LEU A 184 1.57 5.59 -6.38
N LEU A 185 2.48 5.11 -7.24
CA LEU A 185 3.39 4.02 -6.91
C LEU A 185 4.43 4.43 -5.86
N ALA A 186 4.87 5.68 -5.85
CA ALA A 186 5.80 6.18 -4.85
C ALA A 186 5.20 6.22 -3.44
N LEU A 187 3.88 6.37 -3.29
CA LEU A 187 3.20 6.34 -1.98
C LEU A 187 3.36 4.98 -1.29
N THR A 188 3.16 3.86 -2.01
CA THR A 188 3.34 2.54 -1.41
C THR A 188 4.82 2.26 -1.13
N ARG A 189 5.73 2.64 -2.05
CA ARG A 189 7.18 2.52 -1.85
C ARG A 189 7.66 3.34 -0.65
N LEU A 190 7.17 4.55 -0.46
CA LEU A 190 7.46 5.36 0.72
C LEU A 190 7.08 4.59 1.98
N VAL A 191 5.81 4.15 2.08
CA VAL A 191 5.29 3.50 3.27
C VAL A 191 5.96 2.15 3.51
N GLY A 192 6.07 1.30 2.49
CA GLY A 192 6.58 -0.06 2.61
C GLY A 192 8.08 -0.16 2.76
N MET A 193 8.85 0.76 2.14
CA MET A 193 10.30 0.63 2.03
C MET A 193 11.08 1.68 2.83
N VAL A 194 10.49 2.86 3.09
CA VAL A 194 11.23 4.01 3.63
C VAL A 194 10.74 4.38 5.03
N CYS A 195 9.49 4.82 5.17
CA CYS A 195 8.91 5.26 6.44
C CYS A 195 7.39 5.02 6.47
N PRO A 196 6.88 4.26 7.44
CA PRO A 196 7.52 3.54 8.54
C PRO A 196 8.42 2.36 8.12
N GLY A 197 8.41 1.95 6.82
CA GLY A 197 9.32 0.94 6.28
C GLY A 197 8.89 -0.49 6.63
N ALA A 198 9.84 -1.35 7.01
CA ALA A 198 9.67 -2.80 7.16
C ALA A 198 8.45 -3.23 7.98
N ARG A 199 8.01 -2.39 8.91
CA ARG A 199 6.93 -2.72 9.85
C ARG A 199 5.64 -1.95 9.61
N SER A 200 5.54 -1.31 8.45
CA SER A 200 4.38 -0.49 8.09
C SER A 200 3.14 -1.30 7.79
N ILE A 201 1.98 -0.68 8.01
CA ILE A 201 0.69 -1.02 7.42
C ILE A 201 0.11 0.27 6.85
N PHE A 202 -0.21 0.28 5.57
CA PHE A 202 -0.85 1.41 4.92
C PHE A 202 -2.35 1.38 5.23
N SER A 203 -2.85 2.40 5.93
CA SER A 203 -4.25 2.46 6.39
C SER A 203 -5.12 3.37 5.53
N ALA A 204 -4.65 4.58 5.23
CA ALA A 204 -5.38 5.54 4.42
C ALA A 204 -4.46 6.58 3.77
N LEU A 205 -4.98 7.24 2.74
CA LEU A 205 -4.37 8.41 2.13
C LEU A 205 -5.43 9.47 1.82
N HIS A 206 -5.02 10.74 1.90
CA HIS A 206 -5.80 11.91 1.56
C HIS A 206 -4.93 12.85 0.74
N ILE A 207 -5.11 12.81 -0.57
CA ILE A 207 -4.29 13.52 -1.55
C ILE A 207 -5.14 14.57 -2.26
N ALA A 208 -4.56 15.74 -2.41
CA ALA A 208 -5.06 16.82 -3.24
C ALA A 208 -4.03 17.19 -4.30
N GLU A 209 -4.47 17.91 -5.30
CA GLU A 209 -3.62 18.48 -6.35
C GLU A 209 -2.53 19.38 -5.75
N SER A 210 -1.35 19.33 -6.36
CA SER A 210 -0.24 20.27 -6.17
C SER A 210 0.31 20.67 -7.53
N ASP A 211 0.81 21.88 -7.64
CA ASP A 211 1.41 22.42 -8.87
C ASP A 211 2.87 22.84 -8.67
N THR A 212 3.61 22.11 -7.87
CA THR A 212 5.02 22.44 -7.59
C THR A 212 5.99 22.07 -8.72
N ASN A 213 5.53 21.52 -9.82
CA ASN A 213 6.18 21.19 -11.12
C ASN A 213 7.74 21.14 -11.21
N ALA A 214 8.45 21.54 -10.15
CA ALA A 214 9.90 21.70 -10.12
C ALA A 214 10.66 20.50 -9.54
N ARG A 215 9.95 19.47 -9.06
CA ARG A 215 10.56 18.33 -8.36
C ARG A 215 10.46 17.05 -9.18
N SER A 216 11.48 16.21 -9.09
CA SER A 216 11.49 14.84 -9.64
C SER A 216 11.37 13.77 -8.54
N SER A 217 10.93 14.17 -7.36
CA SER A 217 10.82 13.33 -6.16
C SER A 217 9.55 13.64 -5.38
N LEU A 218 9.10 12.67 -4.58
CA LEU A 218 8.07 12.81 -3.57
C LEU A 218 8.76 13.08 -2.22
N SER A 219 8.62 14.29 -1.68
CA SER A 219 9.09 14.61 -0.33
C SER A 219 8.12 14.08 0.72
N TYR A 220 8.63 13.71 1.89
CA TYR A 220 7.83 13.29 3.02
C TYR A 220 8.37 13.82 4.35
N GLN A 221 7.48 13.95 5.31
CA GLN A 221 7.80 14.25 6.70
C GLN A 221 6.79 13.59 7.63
N VAL A 222 7.26 12.93 8.69
CA VAL A 222 6.39 12.47 9.76
C VAL A 222 5.88 13.68 10.53
N THR A 223 4.57 13.83 10.61
CA THR A 223 3.90 14.96 11.27
C THR A 223 3.33 14.58 12.63
N ARG A 224 3.06 13.29 12.85
CA ARG A 224 2.52 12.79 14.10
C ARG A 224 2.86 11.32 14.31
N VAL A 225 3.26 10.98 15.53
CA VAL A 225 3.37 9.61 16.03
C VAL A 225 2.46 9.48 17.24
N VAL A 226 1.65 8.43 17.29
CA VAL A 226 0.78 8.11 18.42
C VAL A 226 1.14 6.71 18.92
N PRO A 227 2.09 6.59 19.87
CA PRO A 227 2.63 5.29 20.27
C PRO A 227 1.59 4.31 20.82
N SER A 228 0.61 4.80 21.57
CA SER A 228 -0.48 3.98 22.15
C SER A 228 -1.34 3.25 21.11
N PHE A 229 -1.39 3.76 19.89
CA PHE A 229 -2.09 3.15 18.76
C PHE A 229 -1.15 2.65 17.67
N SER A 230 0.16 2.76 17.88
CA SER A 230 1.17 2.49 16.86
C SER A 230 0.90 3.21 15.53
N ALA A 231 0.27 4.39 15.58
CA ALA A 231 -0.13 5.15 14.41
C ALA A 231 0.93 6.19 14.06
N VAL A 232 1.21 6.31 12.75
CA VAL A 232 2.16 7.28 12.18
C VAL A 232 1.49 8.01 11.03
N LYS A 233 1.55 9.33 11.06
CA LYS A 233 1.00 10.20 10.02
C LYS A 233 2.14 10.91 9.29
N LEU A 234 2.15 10.81 7.96
CA LEU A 234 3.13 11.45 7.09
C LEU A 234 2.46 12.53 6.24
N ALA A 235 3.05 13.71 6.17
CA ALA A 235 2.77 14.65 5.09
C ALA A 235 3.63 14.30 3.87
N VAL A 236 3.08 14.42 2.68
CA VAL A 236 3.76 14.17 1.41
C VAL A 236 3.52 15.30 0.43
N GLU A 237 4.52 15.59 -0.41
CA GLU A 237 4.41 16.58 -1.48
C GLU A 237 5.26 16.15 -2.67
N GLY A 238 4.63 16.02 -3.82
CA GLY A 238 5.24 15.71 -5.12
C GLY A 238 4.96 16.80 -6.15
N PRO A 239 5.34 16.57 -7.41
CA PRO A 239 5.10 17.51 -8.50
C PRO A 239 3.62 17.83 -8.74
N GLN A 240 2.74 16.83 -8.65
CA GLN A 240 1.32 16.97 -8.96
C GLN A 240 0.41 16.68 -7.77
N ILE A 241 0.93 16.12 -6.67
CA ILE A 241 0.16 15.78 -5.49
C ILE A 241 0.76 16.37 -4.21
N ARG A 242 -0.11 16.63 -3.23
CA ARG A 242 0.23 16.89 -1.82
C ARG A 242 -0.81 16.24 -0.93
N GLY A 243 -0.44 15.86 0.29
CA GLY A 243 -1.43 15.29 1.19
C GLY A 243 -0.86 14.61 2.41
N VAL A 244 -1.65 13.67 2.93
CA VAL A 244 -1.35 12.98 4.18
C VAL A 244 -1.58 11.49 4.01
N LEU A 245 -0.68 10.70 4.58
CA LEU A 245 -0.79 9.25 4.68
C LEU A 245 -0.99 8.87 6.13
N ASP A 246 -1.96 8.01 6.39
CA ASP A 246 -2.18 7.38 7.67
C ASP A 246 -1.65 5.94 7.62
N THR A 247 -0.76 5.62 8.53
CA THR A 247 -0.11 4.32 8.61
C THR A 247 -0.09 3.80 10.03
N PHE A 248 0.07 2.49 10.18
CA PHE A 248 0.37 1.87 11.47
C PHE A 248 1.77 1.26 11.44
N TYR A 249 2.35 1.18 12.61
CA TYR A 249 3.62 0.51 12.86
C TYR A 249 3.37 -0.78 13.63
N ARG A 250 3.73 -1.91 13.05
CA ARG A 250 3.56 -3.22 13.70
C ARG A 250 4.56 -3.39 14.84
N PRO A 251 4.17 -3.91 16.01
CA PRO A 251 5.08 -4.22 17.09
C PRO A 251 6.10 -5.29 16.64
N LEU A 252 7.28 -5.35 17.25
CA LEU A 252 8.23 -6.44 17.01
C LEU A 252 7.57 -7.77 17.38
N PRO A 253 7.79 -8.84 16.59
CA PRO A 253 7.43 -10.17 17.03
C PRO A 253 8.05 -10.43 18.39
N GLU A 254 7.28 -10.91 19.34
CA GLU A 254 7.82 -11.32 20.62
C GLU A 254 8.82 -12.47 20.38
N SER A 255 10.07 -12.30 20.81
CA SER A 255 11.04 -13.37 20.76
C SER A 255 10.72 -14.34 21.89
N GLN A 256 10.49 -15.59 21.52
CA GLN A 256 10.34 -16.65 22.53
C GLN A 256 11.72 -16.96 23.11
N PRO A 257 11.85 -17.18 24.42
CA PRO A 257 13.10 -17.65 25.00
C PRO A 257 13.52 -18.97 24.37
N SER A 258 14.80 -19.15 24.15
CA SER A 258 15.34 -20.41 23.65
C SER A 258 15.11 -21.55 24.66
N CYS A 259 15.13 -22.79 24.17
CA CYS A 259 15.05 -23.96 25.07
C CYS A 259 16.16 -23.95 26.14
N ALA A 260 17.35 -23.42 25.83
CA ALA A 260 18.47 -23.30 26.77
C ALA A 260 18.15 -22.29 27.88
N GLU A 261 17.61 -21.11 27.54
CA GLU A 261 17.18 -20.09 28.52
C GLU A 261 16.04 -20.58 29.40
N LEU A 262 15.04 -21.27 28.82
CA LEU A 262 13.94 -21.88 29.56
C LEU A 262 14.45 -22.98 30.51
N SER A 263 15.36 -23.86 30.03
CA SER A 263 15.95 -24.93 30.84
C SER A 263 16.81 -24.38 31.99
N ALA A 264 17.41 -23.21 31.83
CA ALA A 264 18.17 -22.57 32.89
C ALA A 264 17.26 -21.92 33.95
N SER A 265 16.04 -21.53 33.59
CA SER A 265 15.09 -20.83 34.48
C SER A 265 14.08 -21.75 35.14
N ILE A 266 13.86 -22.96 34.63
CA ILE A 266 12.83 -23.90 35.09
C ILE A 266 13.47 -25.17 35.62
N SER A 267 13.20 -25.50 36.88
CA SER A 267 13.66 -26.78 37.47
C SER A 267 13.05 -27.97 36.69
N PRO A 268 13.87 -28.94 36.24
CA PRO A 268 13.38 -30.11 35.47
C PRO A 268 12.32 -30.96 36.18
N ALA A 269 12.24 -30.85 37.49
CA ALA A 269 11.30 -31.65 38.29
C ALA A 269 9.94 -30.94 38.57
N ILE A 270 9.76 -29.65 38.21
CA ILE A 270 8.59 -28.84 38.61
C ILE A 270 7.28 -29.38 38.03
N PHE A 271 7.33 -30.06 36.87
CA PHE A 271 6.19 -30.64 36.17
C PHE A 271 6.17 -32.17 36.22
N LYS A 272 6.99 -32.79 37.08
CA LYS A 272 7.05 -34.26 37.22
C LYS A 272 5.67 -34.84 37.61
N GLY A 273 5.17 -35.75 36.78
CA GLY A 273 3.86 -36.40 36.99
C GLY A 273 2.66 -35.59 36.49
N GLN A 274 2.89 -34.43 35.85
CA GLN A 274 1.83 -33.64 35.20
C GLN A 274 1.71 -33.98 33.72
N VAL A 275 0.48 -33.93 33.20
CA VAL A 275 0.19 -34.03 31.76
C VAL A 275 -0.31 -32.69 31.29
N ALA A 276 0.36 -32.11 30.31
CA ALA A 276 -0.03 -30.83 29.72
C ALA A 276 -0.55 -30.99 28.29
N LEU A 277 -1.68 -30.36 27.99
CA LEU A 277 -2.18 -30.21 26.63
C LEU A 277 -1.82 -28.82 26.15
N VAL A 278 -0.99 -28.72 25.11
CA VAL A 278 -0.63 -27.44 24.48
C VAL A 278 -1.40 -27.28 23.17
N ILE A 279 -2.26 -26.26 23.10
CA ILE A 279 -3.01 -25.91 21.91
C ILE A 279 -2.42 -24.61 21.34
N GLY A 280 -2.03 -24.61 20.06
CA GLY A 280 -1.51 -23.42 19.38
C GLY A 280 -0.06 -23.06 19.65
N GLY A 281 0.77 -24.01 20.11
CA GLY A 281 2.20 -23.81 20.45
C GLY A 281 3.16 -23.65 19.28
N SER A 282 2.70 -23.43 18.05
CA SER A 282 3.52 -23.39 16.84
C SER A 282 3.45 -22.07 16.07
N ARG A 283 3.51 -20.94 16.77
CA ARG A 283 3.66 -19.65 16.08
C ARG A 283 5.13 -19.28 15.90
#